data_4f7aa9b25efa79d58b21545ba490c808
#
_entry.id   4f7aa9b25efa79d58b21545ba490c808
#
_cell.length_a   1.000
_cell.length_b   1.000
_cell.length_c   1.000
_cell.angle_alpha   90.00
_cell.angle_beta   90.00
_cell.angle_gamma   90.00
#
_symmetry.space_group_name_H-M   'P 1'
#
loop_
_entity.id
_entity.type
_entity.pdbx_description
1 polymer ?
#
loop_
_entity_poly.entity_id
_entity_poly.type
_entity_poly.pdbx_seq_one_letter_code
_entity_poly.pdbx_strand_id
1 'polypeptide(L)'
;MSVRTVERALADEAEIERERRVERFARSLVANDGRLILHGLLARADRVNRNQRIYPKPILRREVAAYDAGAVREGRAYGWLEHPSEADESVFRDVRASEASHRVLEMYWDDEGKTLFGYLEVTAETVDGREVREMYARGDVLGVSTRSWSGLETRSDGRVYVDDDLELLAFDLVRDPATASFNGPGAMLPVEGGRYAPPSRR
;
A
#
# COMPACT_ATOMS: atom_id res chain seq x y z
N MET A 1 38.65 -4.21 8.19
CA MET A 1 37.97 -4.24 6.86
C MET A 1 37.99 -2.82 6.31
N SER A 2 38.38 -2.59 5.06
CA SER A 2 38.41 -1.23 4.52
C SER A 2 36.99 -0.77 4.16
N VAL A 3 36.74 0.56 4.18
CA VAL A 3 35.44 1.17 3.79
C VAL A 3 35.02 0.69 2.39
N ARG A 4 35.93 0.66 1.42
CA ARG A 4 35.68 0.14 0.05
C ARG A 4 35.24 -1.31 0.00
N THR A 5 35.71 -2.16 0.94
CA THR A 5 35.31 -3.57 1.00
C THR A 5 33.86 -3.69 1.51
N VAL A 6 33.46 -2.83 2.45
CA VAL A 6 32.08 -2.78 2.98
C VAL A 6 31.12 -2.25 1.91
N GLU A 7 31.47 -1.14 1.24
CA GLU A 7 30.63 -0.56 0.17
C GLU A 7 30.40 -1.57 -0.98
N ARG A 8 31.43 -2.32 -1.37
CA ARG A 8 31.29 -3.35 -2.39
C ARG A 8 30.38 -4.50 -1.94
N ALA A 9 30.53 -4.99 -0.70
CA ALA A 9 29.67 -6.03 -0.17
C ALA A 9 28.20 -5.60 -0.09
N LEU A 10 27.92 -4.36 0.33
CA LEU A 10 26.57 -3.81 0.35
C LEU A 10 25.97 -3.65 -1.06
N ALA A 11 26.77 -3.29 -2.06
CA ALA A 11 26.34 -3.21 -3.45
C ALA A 11 26.00 -4.60 -4.02
N ASP A 12 26.81 -5.60 -3.72
CA ASP A 12 26.58 -6.99 -4.13
C ASP A 12 25.31 -7.57 -3.46
N GLU A 13 25.06 -7.28 -2.17
CA GLU A 13 23.81 -7.67 -1.49
C GLU A 13 22.57 -7.00 -2.08
N ALA A 14 22.66 -5.72 -2.43
CA ALA A 14 21.55 -4.98 -3.03
C ALA A 14 21.18 -5.54 -4.43
N GLU A 15 22.17 -5.94 -5.21
CA GLU A 15 21.95 -6.54 -6.53
C GLU A 15 21.30 -7.93 -6.40
N ILE A 16 21.80 -8.79 -5.50
CA ILE A 16 21.20 -10.09 -5.22
C ILE A 16 19.74 -9.95 -4.78
N GLU A 17 19.45 -8.99 -3.91
CA GLU A 17 18.07 -8.77 -3.45
C GLU A 17 17.17 -8.23 -4.57
N ARG A 18 17.71 -7.40 -5.45
CA ARG A 18 17.02 -6.94 -6.66
C ARG A 18 16.69 -8.09 -7.60
N GLU A 19 17.65 -8.98 -7.88
CA GLU A 19 17.43 -10.18 -8.69
C GLU A 19 16.34 -11.08 -8.11
N ARG A 20 16.35 -11.33 -6.81
CA ARG A 20 15.30 -12.08 -6.11
C ARG A 20 13.91 -11.45 -6.29
N ARG A 21 13.81 -10.12 -6.25
CA ARG A 21 12.54 -9.41 -6.47
C ARG A 21 12.05 -9.56 -7.91
N VAL A 22 12.96 -9.48 -8.90
CA VAL A 22 12.61 -9.74 -10.31
C VAL A 22 12.09 -11.16 -10.52
N GLU A 23 12.77 -12.16 -9.95
CA GLU A 23 12.31 -13.54 -10.01
C GLU A 23 10.94 -13.74 -9.32
N ARG A 24 10.73 -13.09 -8.16
CA ARG A 24 9.46 -13.12 -7.46
C ARG A 24 8.33 -12.55 -8.32
N PHE A 25 8.57 -11.41 -8.97
CA PHE A 25 7.62 -10.83 -9.91
C PHE A 25 7.25 -11.81 -11.03
N ALA A 26 8.23 -12.42 -11.67
CA ALA A 26 8.00 -13.39 -12.75
C ALA A 26 7.18 -14.59 -12.27
N ARG A 27 7.54 -15.19 -11.12
CA ARG A 27 6.77 -16.31 -10.52
C ARG A 27 5.34 -15.90 -10.14
N SER A 28 5.15 -14.68 -9.64
CA SER A 28 3.82 -14.18 -9.29
C SER A 28 2.90 -14.07 -10.49
N LEU A 29 3.40 -13.64 -11.64
CA LEU A 29 2.60 -13.56 -12.87
C LEU A 29 2.16 -14.95 -13.34
N VAL A 30 3.06 -15.94 -13.27
CA VAL A 30 2.71 -17.34 -13.60
C VAL A 30 1.64 -17.87 -12.65
N ALA A 31 1.79 -17.61 -11.34
CA ALA A 31 0.85 -18.09 -10.33
C ALA A 31 -0.56 -17.46 -10.43
N ASN A 32 -0.68 -16.26 -11.01
CA ASN A 32 -1.91 -15.48 -11.06
C ASN A 32 -2.44 -15.21 -12.47
N ASP A 33 -2.16 -16.08 -13.44
CA ASP A 33 -2.63 -15.99 -14.82
C ASP A 33 -2.27 -14.64 -15.51
N GLY A 34 -1.05 -14.17 -15.30
CA GLY A 34 -0.52 -12.90 -15.83
C GLY A 34 -0.91 -11.65 -15.03
N ARG A 35 -1.75 -11.77 -14.02
CA ARG A 35 -2.12 -10.65 -13.13
C ARG A 35 -1.01 -10.40 -12.11
N LEU A 36 -0.72 -9.13 -11.83
CA LEU A 36 0.14 -8.76 -10.72
C LEU A 36 -0.72 -8.50 -9.48
N ILE A 37 -0.69 -9.45 -8.55
CA ILE A 37 -1.33 -9.32 -7.24
C ILE A 37 -0.25 -8.99 -6.22
N LEU A 38 -0.44 -7.91 -5.48
CA LEU A 38 0.44 -7.44 -4.41
C LEU A 38 -0.21 -7.70 -3.05
N HIS A 39 0.61 -8.06 -2.06
CA HIS A 39 0.17 -8.21 -0.68
C HIS A 39 1.12 -7.47 0.26
N GLY A 40 0.55 -6.76 1.23
CA GLY A 40 1.35 -6.06 2.24
C GLY A 40 0.54 -5.20 3.19
N LEU A 41 1.24 -4.33 3.88
CA LEU A 41 0.70 -3.42 4.88
C LEU A 41 -0.03 -2.25 4.21
N LEU A 42 -1.27 -1.98 4.60
CA LEU A 42 -2.06 -0.81 4.16
C LEU A 42 -2.02 0.34 5.17
N ALA A 43 -2.26 0.06 6.46
CA ALA A 43 -2.31 1.08 7.50
C ALA A 43 -1.95 0.52 8.89
N ARG A 44 -1.61 1.41 9.83
CA ARG A 44 -1.41 1.08 11.24
C ARG A 44 -2.16 2.04 12.15
N ALA A 45 -2.89 1.49 13.10
CA ALA A 45 -3.55 2.25 14.17
C ALA A 45 -2.60 2.47 15.36
N ASP A 46 -2.88 3.52 16.14
CA ASP A 46 -2.24 3.86 17.42
C ASP A 46 -0.70 3.99 17.34
N ARG A 47 -0.16 4.26 16.17
CA ARG A 47 1.28 4.42 15.96
C ARG A 47 1.56 5.69 15.17
N VAL A 48 2.59 6.44 15.59
CA VAL A 48 3.10 7.60 14.84
C VAL A 48 3.61 7.11 13.48
N ASN A 49 3.09 7.69 12.41
CA ASN A 49 3.57 7.46 11.04
C ASN A 49 4.68 8.47 10.67
N ARG A 50 5.23 8.39 9.46
CA ARG A 50 6.29 9.32 9.01
C ARG A 50 5.82 10.78 8.88
N ASN A 51 4.51 10.99 8.67
CA ASN A 51 3.90 12.31 8.64
C ASN A 51 3.61 12.86 10.06
N GLN A 52 4.17 12.21 11.11
CA GLN A 52 3.97 12.56 12.51
C GLN A 52 2.49 12.51 12.97
N ARG A 53 1.66 11.71 12.32
CA ARG A 53 0.23 11.55 12.62
C ARG A 53 -0.04 10.18 13.22
N ILE A 54 -1.02 10.13 14.13
CA ILE A 54 -1.55 8.90 14.72
C ILE A 54 -3.00 8.75 14.27
N TYR A 55 -3.32 7.57 13.75
CA TYR A 55 -4.70 7.16 13.44
C TYR A 55 -5.24 6.38 14.65
N PRO A 56 -6.17 6.93 15.46
CA PRO A 56 -6.75 6.19 16.57
C PRO A 56 -7.48 4.94 16.08
N LYS A 57 -7.25 3.80 16.75
CA LYS A 57 -7.80 2.50 16.34
C LYS A 57 -9.32 2.50 16.12
N PRO A 58 -10.16 3.07 16.99
CA PRO A 58 -11.61 3.09 16.76
C PRO A 58 -12.00 3.82 15.47
N ILE A 59 -11.36 4.98 15.22
CA ILE A 59 -11.63 5.83 14.06
C ILE A 59 -11.20 5.10 12.78
N LEU A 60 -9.94 4.64 12.73
CA LEU A 60 -9.42 3.94 11.54
C LEU A 60 -10.22 2.67 11.24
N ARG A 61 -10.62 1.91 12.25
CA ARG A 61 -11.45 0.71 12.04
C ARG A 61 -12.84 1.01 11.50
N ARG A 62 -13.47 2.09 11.97
CA ARG A 62 -14.76 2.55 11.44
C ARG A 62 -14.66 2.84 9.95
N GLU A 63 -13.67 3.65 9.57
CA GLU A 63 -13.48 4.06 8.18
C GLU A 63 -13.09 2.89 7.25
N VAL A 64 -12.19 2.02 7.70
CA VAL A 64 -11.84 0.81 6.95
C VAL A 64 -13.06 -0.11 6.76
N ALA A 65 -13.92 -0.24 7.77
CA ALA A 65 -15.14 -1.03 7.63
C ALA A 65 -16.14 -0.41 6.65
N ALA A 66 -16.28 0.92 6.64
CA ALA A 66 -17.10 1.63 5.67
C ALA A 66 -16.54 1.50 4.24
N TYR A 67 -15.22 1.66 4.07
CA TYR A 67 -14.53 1.50 2.79
C TYR A 67 -14.64 0.06 2.25
N ASP A 68 -14.50 -0.96 3.11
CA ASP A 68 -14.70 -2.35 2.74
C ASP A 68 -16.13 -2.63 2.30
N ALA A 69 -17.10 -2.17 3.11
CA ALA A 69 -18.52 -2.40 2.84
C ALA A 69 -19.02 -1.71 1.55
N GLY A 70 -18.41 -0.60 1.18
CA GLY A 70 -18.70 0.15 -0.04
C GLY A 70 -17.74 -0.20 -1.17
N ALA A 71 -16.62 0.51 -1.25
CA ALA A 71 -15.74 0.50 -2.41
C ALA A 71 -15.13 -0.88 -2.72
N VAL A 72 -14.68 -1.64 -1.70
CA VAL A 72 -14.05 -2.95 -1.94
C VAL A 72 -15.08 -3.97 -2.39
N ARG A 73 -16.23 -4.05 -1.74
CA ARG A 73 -17.29 -5.01 -2.11
C ARG A 73 -17.92 -4.74 -3.47
N GLU A 74 -17.96 -3.46 -3.86
CA GLU A 74 -18.47 -3.04 -5.16
C GLU A 74 -17.41 -3.14 -6.27
N GLY A 75 -16.17 -3.51 -5.94
CA GLY A 75 -15.08 -3.64 -6.91
C GLY A 75 -14.55 -2.32 -7.45
N ARG A 76 -14.82 -1.21 -6.77
CA ARG A 76 -14.41 0.16 -7.16
C ARG A 76 -13.40 0.80 -6.19
N ALA A 77 -12.73 0.01 -5.35
CA ALA A 77 -11.70 0.45 -4.43
C ALA A 77 -10.37 0.71 -5.18
N TYR A 78 -10.36 1.69 -6.06
CA TYR A 78 -9.19 2.05 -6.87
C TYR A 78 -8.22 2.94 -6.10
N GLY A 79 -6.93 2.86 -6.46
CA GLY A 79 -5.87 3.74 -5.96
C GLY A 79 -4.94 4.18 -7.09
N TRP A 80 -4.15 5.22 -6.84
CA TRP A 80 -3.24 5.81 -7.81
C TRP A 80 -1.79 5.39 -7.55
N LEU A 81 -0.94 5.63 -8.52
CA LEU A 81 0.50 5.66 -8.33
C LEU A 81 0.87 7.08 -7.89
N GLU A 82 1.39 7.21 -6.69
CA GLU A 82 1.58 8.44 -5.92
C GLU A 82 0.24 9.15 -5.57
N HIS A 83 0.29 10.04 -4.60
CA HIS A 83 -0.87 10.85 -4.25
C HIS A 83 -1.11 11.95 -5.28
N PRO A 84 -2.37 12.23 -5.66
CA PRO A 84 -2.67 13.42 -6.44
C PRO A 84 -2.40 14.69 -5.63
N SER A 85 -2.31 15.82 -6.30
CA SER A 85 -2.17 17.11 -5.64
C SER A 85 -3.38 17.43 -4.77
N GLU A 86 -3.15 17.83 -3.52
CA GLU A 86 -4.21 18.32 -2.61
C GLU A 86 -4.81 19.66 -3.07
N ALA A 87 -4.19 20.36 -4.03
CA ALA A 87 -4.66 21.64 -4.53
C ALA A 87 -5.97 21.55 -5.32
N ASP A 88 -6.31 20.37 -5.85
CA ASP A 88 -7.59 20.11 -6.51
C ASP A 88 -8.35 19.03 -5.70
N GLU A 89 -9.28 19.50 -4.87
CA GLU A 89 -10.10 18.64 -4.02
C GLU A 89 -10.91 17.61 -4.82
N SER A 90 -11.37 17.96 -6.01
CA SER A 90 -12.16 17.05 -6.84
C SER A 90 -11.33 15.87 -7.33
N VAL A 91 -10.09 16.12 -7.74
CA VAL A 91 -9.12 15.09 -8.13
C VAL A 91 -8.64 14.30 -6.92
N PHE A 92 -8.43 14.99 -5.80
CA PHE A 92 -7.98 14.32 -4.56
C PHE A 92 -9.02 13.34 -4.01
N ARG A 93 -10.31 13.64 -4.15
CA ARG A 93 -11.40 12.79 -3.65
C ARG A 93 -11.82 11.67 -4.61
N ASP A 94 -11.63 11.84 -5.91
CA ASP A 94 -12.07 10.85 -6.90
C ASP A 94 -10.91 9.97 -7.38
N VAL A 95 -11.19 8.68 -7.60
CA VAL A 95 -10.26 7.74 -8.23
C VAL A 95 -10.96 7.09 -9.42
N ARG A 96 -10.67 7.59 -10.60
CA ARG A 96 -11.26 7.05 -11.83
C ARG A 96 -10.58 5.74 -12.20
N ALA A 97 -11.37 4.73 -12.51
CA ALA A 97 -10.87 3.42 -12.94
C ALA A 97 -9.91 3.49 -14.13
N SER A 98 -10.11 4.47 -15.04
CA SER A 98 -9.26 4.70 -16.23
C SER A 98 -7.87 5.24 -15.91
N GLU A 99 -7.66 5.78 -14.70
CA GLU A 99 -6.41 6.40 -14.24
C GLU A 99 -5.77 5.60 -13.10
N ALA A 100 -6.49 4.62 -12.55
CA ALA A 100 -6.06 3.85 -11.40
C ALA A 100 -4.83 2.97 -11.70
N SER A 101 -3.88 2.95 -10.79
CA SER A 101 -2.75 2.01 -10.87
C SER A 101 -3.11 0.60 -10.40
N HIS A 102 -4.09 0.50 -9.49
CA HIS A 102 -4.50 -0.76 -8.88
C HIS A 102 -5.91 -0.69 -8.29
N ARG A 103 -6.39 -1.85 -7.84
CA ARG A 103 -7.64 -2.01 -7.11
C ARG A 103 -7.39 -2.84 -5.85
N VAL A 104 -7.96 -2.43 -4.72
CA VAL A 104 -7.98 -3.23 -3.50
C VAL A 104 -8.96 -4.40 -3.67
N LEU A 105 -8.49 -5.62 -3.47
CA LEU A 105 -9.29 -6.84 -3.58
C LEU A 105 -9.86 -7.26 -2.23
N GLU A 106 -9.06 -7.12 -1.18
CA GLU A 106 -9.39 -7.58 0.17
C GLU A 106 -8.54 -6.87 1.21
N MET A 107 -9.11 -6.71 2.40
CA MET A 107 -8.42 -6.17 3.57
C MET A 107 -8.71 -7.02 4.82
N TYR A 108 -7.72 -7.15 5.69
CA TYR A 108 -7.89 -7.83 6.97
C TYR A 108 -6.95 -7.24 8.04
N TRP A 109 -7.39 -7.32 9.29
CA TRP A 109 -6.61 -6.87 10.44
C TRP A 109 -5.76 -8.02 11.00
N ASP A 110 -4.60 -7.67 11.60
CA ASP A 110 -3.87 -8.61 12.46
C ASP A 110 -4.70 -8.99 13.70
N ASP A 111 -4.23 -9.98 14.47
CA ASP A 111 -4.93 -10.47 15.66
C ASP A 111 -5.14 -9.40 16.73
N GLU A 112 -4.24 -8.40 16.82
CA GLU A 112 -4.39 -7.25 17.73
C GLU A 112 -5.38 -6.20 17.18
N GLY A 113 -5.72 -6.29 15.91
CA GLY A 113 -6.57 -5.33 15.20
C GLY A 113 -5.95 -3.93 15.10
N LYS A 114 -4.61 -3.87 15.00
CA LYS A 114 -3.84 -2.62 14.88
C LYS A 114 -3.17 -2.44 13.54
N THR A 115 -2.86 -3.55 12.87
CA THR A 115 -2.20 -3.54 11.57
C THR A 115 -3.17 -4.03 10.51
N LEU A 116 -3.44 -3.20 9.52
CA LEU A 116 -4.28 -3.53 8.37
C LEU A 116 -3.40 -4.02 7.23
N PHE A 117 -3.67 -5.22 6.76
CA PHE A 117 -3.08 -5.80 5.55
C PHE A 117 -4.11 -5.88 4.43
N GLY A 118 -3.64 -6.00 3.19
CA GLY A 118 -4.53 -6.19 2.05
C GLY A 118 -3.86 -6.76 0.82
N TYR A 119 -4.71 -7.16 -0.11
CA TYR A 119 -4.35 -7.60 -1.45
C TYR A 119 -4.78 -6.55 -2.46
N LEU A 120 -3.87 -6.20 -3.37
CA LEU A 120 -4.09 -5.25 -4.46
C LEU A 120 -3.88 -5.95 -5.79
N GLU A 121 -4.73 -5.68 -6.77
CA GLU A 121 -4.53 -6.07 -8.16
C GLU A 121 -4.11 -4.86 -8.99
N VAL A 122 -2.95 -4.95 -9.64
CA VAL A 122 -2.45 -3.88 -10.51
C VAL A 122 -3.23 -3.88 -11.83
N THR A 123 -3.75 -2.73 -12.22
CA THR A 123 -4.52 -2.54 -13.46
C THR A 123 -3.59 -2.50 -14.68
N ALA A 124 -3.57 -3.58 -15.47
CA ALA A 124 -2.65 -3.67 -16.61
C ALA A 124 -3.00 -2.74 -17.79
N GLU A 125 -4.24 -2.26 -17.86
CA GLU A 125 -4.79 -1.49 -18.98
C GLU A 125 -4.50 0.01 -18.88
N THR A 126 -4.25 0.51 -17.68
CA THR A 126 -3.99 1.94 -17.43
C THR A 126 -2.53 2.31 -17.63
N VAL A 127 -2.22 3.59 -17.75
CA VAL A 127 -0.83 4.09 -17.84
C VAL A 127 -0.09 3.80 -16.54
N ASP A 128 -0.67 4.19 -15.41
CA ASP A 128 -0.07 4.02 -14.08
C ASP A 128 0.08 2.55 -13.70
N GLY A 129 -0.88 1.72 -14.05
CA GLY A 129 -0.80 0.28 -13.80
C GLY A 129 0.33 -0.39 -14.61
N ARG A 130 0.57 0.04 -15.85
CA ARG A 130 1.73 -0.42 -16.63
C ARG A 130 3.05 0.06 -16.01
N GLU A 131 3.12 1.31 -15.57
CA GLU A 131 4.31 1.83 -14.88
C GLU A 131 4.61 1.02 -13.62
N VAL A 132 3.62 0.73 -12.79
CA VAL A 132 3.78 -0.14 -11.61
C VAL A 132 4.34 -1.52 -12.01
N ARG A 133 3.80 -2.15 -13.05
CA ARG A 133 4.31 -3.45 -13.54
C ARG A 133 5.77 -3.38 -13.99
N GLU A 134 6.15 -2.33 -14.70
CA GLU A 134 7.53 -2.08 -15.12
C GLU A 134 8.48 -1.87 -13.94
N MET A 135 8.03 -1.16 -12.89
CA MET A 135 8.80 -0.99 -11.66
C MET A 135 9.09 -2.35 -11.01
N TYR A 136 8.07 -3.18 -10.80
CA TYR A 136 8.26 -4.52 -10.23
C TYR A 136 9.11 -5.44 -11.13
N ALA A 137 8.97 -5.32 -12.46
CA ALA A 137 9.81 -6.06 -13.40
C ALA A 137 11.30 -5.69 -13.30
N ARG A 138 11.63 -4.47 -12.87
CA ARG A 138 13.01 -4.02 -12.59
C ARG A 138 13.48 -4.35 -11.17
N GLY A 139 12.62 -4.92 -10.33
CA GLY A 139 12.91 -5.22 -8.94
C GLY A 139 12.67 -4.05 -7.97
N ASP A 140 12.00 -2.98 -8.41
CA ASP A 140 11.53 -1.92 -7.51
C ASP A 140 10.43 -2.46 -6.59
N VAL A 141 10.23 -1.82 -5.45
CA VAL A 141 9.18 -2.16 -4.48
C VAL A 141 8.47 -0.89 -4.06
N LEU A 142 7.15 -0.92 -4.07
CA LEU A 142 6.30 0.16 -3.58
C LEU A 142 5.75 -0.18 -2.20
N GLY A 143 5.36 0.84 -1.47
CA GLY A 143 4.52 0.71 -0.29
C GLY A 143 3.14 1.29 -0.52
N VAL A 144 2.32 1.32 0.51
CA VAL A 144 1.00 1.94 0.47
C VAL A 144 0.95 3.13 1.43
N SER A 145 0.31 4.20 0.99
CA SER A 145 -0.06 5.32 1.83
C SER A 145 -1.57 5.53 1.80
N THR A 146 -2.13 5.81 2.96
CA THR A 146 -3.56 6.11 3.12
C THR A 146 -3.85 7.51 2.62
N ARG A 147 -4.76 7.64 1.65
CA ARG A 147 -5.33 8.92 1.24
C ARG A 147 -6.63 9.14 1.99
N SER A 148 -6.69 10.21 2.74
CA SER A 148 -7.81 10.50 3.63
C SER A 148 -7.97 12.00 3.82
N TRP A 149 -9.17 12.42 4.19
CA TRP A 149 -9.50 13.77 4.61
C TRP A 149 -9.83 13.77 6.09
N SER A 150 -9.28 14.71 6.85
CA SER A 150 -9.54 14.78 8.30
C SER A 150 -9.01 16.08 8.89
N GLY A 151 -9.67 16.53 9.94
CA GLY A 151 -9.08 17.42 10.93
C GLY A 151 -7.91 16.76 11.67
N LEU A 152 -7.05 17.59 12.28
CA LEU A 152 -5.92 17.14 13.07
C LEU A 152 -5.97 17.79 14.45
N GLU A 153 -5.85 16.98 15.50
CA GLU A 153 -5.83 17.40 16.89
C GLU A 153 -4.44 17.20 17.51
N THR A 154 -3.85 18.26 18.07
CA THR A 154 -2.67 18.10 18.93
C THR A 154 -3.12 17.86 20.36
N ARG A 155 -2.81 16.69 20.92
CA ARG A 155 -3.19 16.31 22.28
C ARG A 155 -2.16 16.75 23.32
N SER A 156 -2.52 16.56 24.60
CA SER A 156 -1.69 16.95 25.74
C SER A 156 -0.32 16.25 25.82
N ASP A 157 -0.16 15.12 25.13
CA ASP A 157 1.11 14.40 24.97
C ASP A 157 2.02 14.99 23.87
N GLY A 158 1.60 16.09 23.22
CA GLY A 158 2.30 16.78 22.15
C GLY A 158 2.26 16.08 20.79
N ARG A 159 1.47 15.01 20.65
CA ARG A 159 1.32 14.24 19.40
C ARG A 159 0.12 14.72 18.60
N VAL A 160 0.20 14.55 17.29
CA VAL A 160 -0.87 14.90 16.35
C VAL A 160 -1.71 13.65 16.06
N TYR A 161 -3.00 13.76 16.33
CA TYR A 161 -3.98 12.71 16.09
C TYR A 161 -4.91 13.13 14.95
N VAL A 162 -5.28 12.15 14.13
CA VAL A 162 -6.36 12.28 13.16
C VAL A 162 -7.67 12.37 13.93
N ASP A 163 -8.52 13.32 13.56
CA ASP A 163 -9.78 13.60 14.25
C ASP A 163 -10.90 12.62 13.85
N ASP A 164 -12.04 12.70 14.51
CA ASP A 164 -13.19 11.79 14.35
C ASP A 164 -13.93 12.00 13.01
N ASP A 165 -13.68 13.11 12.32
CA ASP A 165 -14.18 13.42 10.99
C ASP A 165 -13.39 12.74 9.86
N LEU A 166 -12.51 11.78 10.18
CA LEU A 166 -11.74 11.03 9.18
C LEU A 166 -12.65 10.44 8.10
N GLU A 167 -12.31 10.71 6.86
CA GLU A 167 -12.87 10.09 5.67
C GLU A 167 -11.75 9.35 4.92
N LEU A 168 -11.82 8.02 4.84
CA LEU A 168 -10.90 7.21 4.07
C LEU A 168 -11.30 7.20 2.60
N LEU A 169 -10.46 7.77 1.74
CA LEU A 169 -10.73 7.93 0.31
C LEU A 169 -10.14 6.79 -0.53
N ALA A 170 -8.87 6.45 -0.30
CA ALA A 170 -8.15 5.40 -1.03
C ALA A 170 -6.90 4.93 -0.29
N PHE A 171 -6.32 3.85 -0.81
CA PHE A 171 -4.96 3.41 -0.53
C PHE A 171 -4.16 3.56 -1.81
N ASP A 172 -3.14 4.44 -1.85
CA ASP A 172 -2.33 4.70 -3.03
C ASP A 172 -0.97 3.98 -2.95
N LEU A 173 -0.51 3.44 -4.08
CA LEU A 173 0.85 2.89 -4.19
C LEU A 173 1.85 4.05 -4.29
N VAL A 174 2.86 4.06 -3.41
CA VAL A 174 3.83 5.16 -3.34
C VAL A 174 5.26 4.64 -3.20
N ARG A 175 6.22 5.44 -3.69
CA ARG A 175 7.65 5.16 -3.51
C ARG A 175 8.11 5.41 -2.08
N ASP A 176 7.50 6.36 -1.38
CA ASP A 176 7.86 6.73 -0.01
C ASP A 176 6.65 6.68 0.95
N PRO A 177 6.25 5.47 1.39
CA PRO A 177 5.04 5.28 2.19
C PRO A 177 5.16 5.90 3.58
N ALA A 178 4.09 6.58 4.02
CA ALA A 178 4.02 7.14 5.37
C ALA A 178 4.01 6.07 6.47
N THR A 179 3.54 4.87 6.18
CA THR A 179 3.28 3.81 7.17
C THR A 179 4.44 2.83 7.34
N ALA A 180 5.35 2.70 6.36
CA ALA A 180 6.45 1.72 6.42
C ALA A 180 7.65 2.10 5.54
N SER A 181 8.84 1.55 5.87
CA SER A 181 10.05 1.70 5.08
C SER A 181 10.19 0.63 4.00
N PHE A 182 10.91 0.95 2.90
CA PHE A 182 11.10 0.14 1.69
C PHE A 182 11.64 -1.30 1.89
N ASN A 183 12.37 -1.56 2.96
CA ASN A 183 13.01 -2.86 3.22
C ASN A 183 12.44 -3.53 4.48
N GLY A 184 11.24 -3.13 4.93
CA GLY A 184 10.61 -3.62 6.15
C GLY A 184 9.23 -4.26 5.90
N PRO A 185 8.50 -4.59 6.96
CA PRO A 185 7.20 -5.27 6.91
C PRO A 185 6.08 -4.49 6.21
N GLY A 186 6.38 -3.36 5.57
CA GLY A 186 5.41 -2.51 4.87
C GLY A 186 5.50 -2.50 3.36
N ALA A 187 6.46 -3.25 2.79
CA ALA A 187 6.57 -3.40 1.35
C ALA A 187 5.38 -4.18 0.78
N MET A 188 4.86 -3.73 -0.36
CA MET A 188 3.88 -4.48 -1.15
C MET A 188 4.63 -5.51 -2.00
N LEU A 189 4.49 -6.78 -1.70
CA LEU A 189 5.23 -7.84 -2.38
C LEU A 189 4.32 -8.64 -3.33
N PRO A 190 4.81 -9.03 -4.52
CA PRO A 190 4.08 -9.91 -5.42
C PRO A 190 3.72 -11.24 -4.76
N VAL A 191 2.49 -11.69 -4.94
CA VAL A 191 1.97 -12.94 -4.38
C VAL A 191 2.44 -14.13 -5.23
N GLU A 192 3.27 -14.98 -4.62
CA GLU A 192 3.87 -16.16 -5.24
C GLU A 192 3.15 -17.43 -4.87
N GLY A 193 2.23 -17.87 -5.16
CA GLY A 193 1.66 -19.15 -4.74
C GLY A 193 0.16 -19.18 -4.92
N GLY A 194 -0.29 -20.06 -5.77
CA GLY A 194 -1.67 -20.34 -6.02
C GLY A 194 -2.46 -19.10 -6.47
N ARG A 195 -3.50 -19.29 -7.25
CA ARG A 195 -4.43 -18.19 -7.54
C ARG A 195 -4.85 -17.53 -6.23
N TYR A 196 -4.78 -16.19 -6.18
CA TYR A 196 -5.39 -15.45 -5.08
C TYR A 196 -6.79 -16.01 -4.86
N ALA A 197 -6.97 -16.72 -3.77
CA ALA A 197 -8.26 -17.16 -3.30
C ALA A 197 -8.58 -16.30 -2.08
N PRO A 198 -9.56 -15.39 -2.17
CA PRO A 198 -9.99 -14.66 -0.99
C PRO A 198 -10.33 -15.67 0.11
N PRO A 199 -9.89 -15.43 1.37
CA PRO A 199 -10.33 -16.25 2.46
C PRO A 199 -11.86 -16.33 2.45
N SER A 200 -12.41 -17.53 2.61
CA SER A 200 -13.86 -17.71 2.67
C SER A 200 -14.41 -16.82 3.77
N ARG A 201 -15.17 -15.80 3.41
CA ARG A 201 -15.84 -14.90 4.35
C ARG A 201 -16.67 -15.75 5.31
N ARG A 202 -16.24 -15.84 6.57
CA ARG A 202 -17.02 -16.39 7.65
C ARG A 202 -17.95 -15.33 8.22
#